data_e1d19b5424bb7f79b425bf5cb9122832
#
_entry.id   e1d19b5424bb7f79b425bf5cb9122832
#
_cell.length_a   1.000
_cell.length_b   1.000
_cell.length_c   1.000
_cell.angle_alpha   90.00
_cell.angle_beta   90.00
_cell.angle_gamma   90.00
#
_symmetry.space_group_name_H-M   'P 1'
#
loop_
_entity.id
_entity.type
_entity.pdbx_description
1 polymer ?
#
loop_
_entity_poly.entity_id
_entity_poly.type
_entity_poly.pdbx_seq_one_letter_code
_entity_poly.pdbx_strand_id
1 'polypeptide(L)'
;MKMFKLSFFSGILAAFLVCSSLHAQPYTLTREEMLQYTPVWKGERFPDGRPKVPDHIIRRMKYVSITEAWGSLRRMTDTQAALGTGNAGSGYTNQYYGEFKRLYDDVTICGRAATIQFMPFRPDVADAIRAQGNKDGRSRSHITWLIDQLEKGDVYVANVCDGVLDASHVGDNLGTTIWTRSGNGAIIRGTLRDTEGNMKLEGFNVFVRDFRPESNSSNMVIGINGPIQIGYVTVMPGDVVLAKFEGVIIIPPHLAEDVVVESEKTRLRDTWAHSQVKAGRITAAQADGGYTEAMNKEFNEWLRTNANQMGKFFDDPEKAPSSEFIKNYLKERESDPPRPRQ
;
A
#
# COMPACT_ATOMS: atom_id res chain seq x y z
N MET A 1 53.84 -65.92 -17.96
CA MET A 1 53.28 -64.95 -18.90
C MET A 1 51.84 -64.61 -18.41
N LYS A 2 51.70 -63.52 -17.64
CA LYS A 2 50.41 -63.14 -17.02
C LYS A 2 49.78 -62.05 -17.87
N MET A 3 48.63 -62.36 -18.41
CA MET A 3 47.80 -61.39 -19.13
C MET A 3 47.06 -60.52 -18.14
N PHE A 4 47.26 -59.18 -18.24
CA PHE A 4 46.44 -58.16 -17.56
C PHE A 4 45.17 -57.90 -18.34
N LYS A 5 44.00 -58.11 -17.71
CA LYS A 5 42.70 -57.65 -18.21
C LYS A 5 42.44 -56.23 -17.76
N LEU A 6 42.35 -55.31 -18.71
CA LEU A 6 41.97 -53.94 -18.51
C LEU A 6 40.43 -53.86 -18.54
N SER A 7 39.82 -53.56 -17.42
CA SER A 7 38.37 -53.28 -17.31
C SER A 7 38.12 -51.80 -17.62
N PHE A 8 37.45 -51.53 -18.71
CA PHE A 8 36.90 -50.20 -19.04
C PHE A 8 35.61 -49.99 -18.25
N PHE A 9 35.65 -49.09 -17.28
CA PHE A 9 34.45 -48.56 -16.63
C PHE A 9 33.95 -47.34 -17.44
N SER A 10 32.89 -47.54 -18.25
CA SER A 10 32.17 -46.44 -18.90
C SER A 10 31.18 -45.82 -17.90
N GLY A 11 31.58 -44.72 -17.29
CA GLY A 11 30.67 -43.89 -16.50
C GLY A 11 29.78 -43.08 -17.43
N ILE A 12 28.51 -43.43 -17.54
CA ILE A 12 27.49 -42.62 -18.19
C ILE A 12 27.09 -41.50 -17.21
N LEU A 13 27.60 -40.29 -17.47
CA LEU A 13 27.18 -39.07 -16.79
C LEU A 13 25.81 -38.65 -17.34
N ALA A 14 24.73 -39.04 -16.70
CA ALA A 14 23.39 -38.57 -17.03
C ALA A 14 23.26 -37.11 -16.62
N ALA A 15 23.45 -36.20 -17.56
CA ALA A 15 23.12 -34.79 -17.40
C ALA A 15 21.60 -34.68 -17.35
N PHE A 16 21.02 -34.50 -16.16
CA PHE A 16 19.66 -34.07 -15.99
C PHE A 16 19.52 -32.62 -16.48
N LEU A 17 19.17 -32.45 -17.74
CA LEU A 17 18.65 -31.21 -18.27
C LEU A 17 17.30 -30.98 -17.58
N VAL A 18 17.30 -30.16 -16.53
CA VAL A 18 16.07 -29.55 -16.02
C VAL A 18 15.60 -28.57 -17.09
N CYS A 19 14.79 -29.04 -18.01
CA CYS A 19 14.04 -28.19 -18.92
C CYS A 19 13.06 -27.39 -18.07
N SER A 20 13.45 -26.19 -17.64
CA SER A 20 12.50 -25.19 -17.14
C SER A 20 11.53 -24.90 -18.27
N SER A 21 10.35 -25.48 -18.24
CA SER A 21 9.30 -25.16 -19.19
C SER A 21 8.99 -23.68 -19.02
N LEU A 22 9.38 -22.86 -19.99
CA LEU A 22 8.95 -21.48 -20.12
C LEU A 22 7.45 -21.51 -20.43
N HIS A 23 6.65 -21.27 -19.40
CA HIS A 23 5.21 -21.24 -19.52
C HIS A 23 4.76 -19.78 -19.73
N ALA A 24 3.86 -19.56 -20.67
CA ALA A 24 3.20 -18.27 -20.85
C ALA A 24 2.23 -18.01 -19.69
N GLN A 25 2.77 -17.55 -18.56
CA GLN A 25 1.98 -17.10 -17.43
C GLN A 25 1.80 -15.57 -17.48
N PRO A 26 0.74 -15.02 -16.87
CA PRO A 26 0.74 -13.60 -16.55
C PRO A 26 2.05 -13.29 -15.81
N TYR A 27 2.69 -12.20 -16.18
CA TYR A 27 3.91 -11.77 -15.51
C TYR A 27 3.66 -11.70 -14.00
N THR A 28 4.41 -12.47 -13.25
CA THR A 28 4.39 -12.47 -11.80
C THR A 28 5.83 -12.42 -11.34
N LEU A 29 6.17 -11.47 -10.48
CA LEU A 29 7.51 -11.44 -9.91
C LEU A 29 7.79 -12.76 -9.18
N THR A 30 8.91 -13.37 -9.49
CA THR A 30 9.46 -14.43 -8.64
C THR A 30 9.78 -13.86 -7.26
N ARG A 31 9.91 -14.74 -6.27
CA ARG A 31 10.30 -14.32 -4.94
C ARG A 31 11.65 -13.58 -4.94
N GLU A 32 12.58 -14.03 -5.73
CA GLU A 32 13.92 -13.43 -5.90
C GLU A 32 13.83 -12.02 -6.50
N GLU A 33 13.05 -11.84 -7.54
CA GLU A 33 12.81 -10.53 -8.16
C GLU A 33 12.10 -9.58 -7.18
N MET A 34 11.10 -10.07 -6.42
CA MET A 34 10.43 -9.28 -5.39
C MET A 34 11.42 -8.77 -4.33
N LEU A 35 12.36 -9.60 -3.90
CA LEU A 35 13.42 -9.20 -2.98
C LEU A 35 14.34 -8.13 -3.59
N GLN A 36 14.66 -8.24 -4.88
CA GLN A 36 15.49 -7.24 -5.60
C GLN A 36 14.78 -5.90 -5.74
N TYR A 37 13.47 -5.89 -5.97
CA TYR A 37 12.67 -4.65 -6.08
C TYR A 37 12.35 -4.01 -4.73
N THR A 38 12.45 -4.75 -3.63
CA THR A 38 12.15 -4.25 -2.29
C THR A 38 13.32 -4.45 -1.31
N PRO A 39 14.56 -4.04 -1.67
CA PRO A 39 15.78 -4.40 -0.91
C PRO A 39 15.87 -3.70 0.45
N VAL A 40 15.19 -2.56 0.60
CA VAL A 40 15.20 -1.78 1.85
C VAL A 40 14.31 -2.40 2.92
N TRP A 41 13.27 -3.15 2.53
CA TRP A 41 12.40 -3.82 3.48
C TRP A 41 13.11 -4.98 4.20
N LYS A 42 13.23 -4.89 5.53
CA LYS A 42 13.88 -5.90 6.38
C LYS A 42 12.91 -6.68 7.27
N GLY A 43 11.62 -6.35 7.21
CA GLY A 43 10.59 -7.00 8.00
C GLY A 43 10.10 -8.34 7.43
N GLU A 44 9.02 -8.86 8.01
CA GLU A 44 8.35 -10.09 7.57
C GLU A 44 7.89 -9.98 6.12
N ARG A 45 7.85 -11.12 5.42
CA ARG A 45 7.36 -11.22 4.03
C ARG A 45 6.36 -12.35 3.89
N PHE A 46 5.45 -12.20 2.97
CA PHE A 46 4.61 -13.28 2.48
C PHE A 46 5.45 -14.36 1.76
N PRO A 47 4.88 -15.57 1.54
CA PRO A 47 5.61 -16.64 0.82
C PRO A 47 6.09 -16.24 -0.57
N ASP A 48 5.35 -15.40 -1.28
CA ASP A 48 5.69 -14.85 -2.59
C ASP A 48 6.77 -13.76 -2.56
N GLY A 49 7.26 -13.38 -1.38
CA GLY A 49 8.29 -12.36 -1.18
C GLY A 49 7.74 -10.95 -0.97
N ARG A 50 6.44 -10.71 -1.12
CA ARG A 50 5.82 -9.39 -0.84
C ARG A 50 6.13 -8.93 0.59
N PRO A 51 6.50 -7.67 0.80
CA PRO A 51 6.60 -7.08 2.12
C PRO A 51 5.30 -7.23 2.92
N LYS A 52 5.42 -7.61 4.20
CA LYS A 52 4.29 -7.74 5.11
C LYS A 52 4.43 -6.72 6.24
N VAL A 53 3.96 -5.51 5.99
CA VAL A 53 3.91 -4.46 7.02
C VAL A 53 3.04 -4.97 8.19
N PRO A 54 3.49 -4.85 9.45
CA PRO A 54 2.76 -5.38 10.61
C PRO A 54 1.35 -4.80 10.74
N ASP A 55 0.40 -5.63 11.19
CA ASP A 55 -1.00 -5.22 11.32
C ASP A 55 -1.22 -4.05 12.28
N HIS A 56 -0.37 -3.92 13.31
CA HIS A 56 -0.47 -2.79 14.24
C HIS A 56 -0.10 -1.46 13.56
N ILE A 57 0.81 -1.46 12.58
CA ILE A 57 1.13 -0.28 11.76
C ILE A 57 -0.05 0.04 10.83
N ILE A 58 -0.63 -0.98 10.18
CA ILE A 58 -1.80 -0.79 9.32
C ILE A 58 -2.99 -0.22 10.11
N ARG A 59 -3.24 -0.69 11.33
CA ARG A 59 -4.29 -0.13 12.19
C ARG A 59 -4.06 1.35 12.52
N ARG A 60 -2.84 1.74 12.88
CA ARG A 60 -2.46 3.14 13.16
C ARG A 60 -2.52 4.00 11.90
N MET A 61 -2.13 3.43 10.74
CA MET A 61 -2.15 4.11 9.44
C MET A 61 -3.56 4.57 9.04
N LYS A 62 -4.62 3.86 9.44
CA LYS A 62 -6.02 4.28 9.18
C LYS A 62 -6.33 5.70 9.68
N TYR A 63 -5.63 6.14 10.71
CA TYR A 63 -5.82 7.47 11.33
C TYR A 63 -4.93 8.56 10.73
N VAL A 64 -3.99 8.21 9.87
CA VAL A 64 -3.15 9.15 9.12
C VAL A 64 -4.00 9.86 8.07
N SER A 65 -3.90 11.18 7.95
CA SER A 65 -4.54 11.91 6.86
C SER A 65 -3.70 11.80 5.57
N ILE A 66 -4.33 11.99 4.43
CA ILE A 66 -3.61 12.02 3.13
C ILE A 66 -2.54 13.11 3.14
N THR A 67 -2.86 14.29 3.70
CA THR A 67 -1.92 15.43 3.80
C THR A 67 -0.72 15.11 4.69
N GLU A 68 -0.93 14.47 5.84
CA GLU A 68 0.17 14.07 6.74
C GLU A 68 1.10 13.05 6.07
N ALA A 69 0.52 12.01 5.43
CA ALA A 69 1.29 11.01 4.72
C ALA A 69 2.08 11.63 3.55
N TRP A 70 1.43 12.49 2.77
CA TRP A 70 2.07 13.18 1.64
C TRP A 70 3.22 14.08 2.11
N GLY A 71 3.01 14.87 3.16
CA GLY A 71 4.03 15.74 3.73
C GLY A 71 5.21 14.96 4.30
N SER A 72 4.97 13.84 4.97
CA SER A 72 6.01 12.96 5.53
C SER A 72 6.86 12.34 4.41
N LEU A 73 6.23 11.73 3.41
CA LEU A 73 6.92 11.08 2.30
C LEU A 73 7.82 12.03 1.51
N ARG A 74 7.41 13.27 1.30
CA ARG A 74 8.22 14.28 0.61
C ARG A 74 9.49 14.68 1.37
N ARG A 75 9.50 14.54 2.69
CA ARG A 75 10.67 14.84 3.53
C ARG A 75 11.60 13.64 3.73
N MET A 76 11.16 12.43 3.41
CA MET A 76 11.93 11.19 3.56
C MET A 76 12.90 11.00 2.40
N THR A 77 14.07 11.64 2.47
CA THR A 77 15.11 11.60 1.42
C THR A 77 16.22 10.60 1.69
N ASP A 78 16.35 10.10 2.92
CA ASP A 78 17.52 9.37 3.39
C ASP A 78 17.64 7.94 2.83
N THR A 79 16.59 7.40 2.23
CA THR A 79 16.60 6.07 1.61
C THR A 79 17.59 5.97 0.45
N GLN A 80 17.89 7.08 -0.21
CA GLN A 80 18.85 7.12 -1.33
C GLN A 80 20.30 6.94 -0.84
N ALA A 81 20.62 7.49 0.32
CA ALA A 81 21.91 7.26 0.95
C ALA A 81 22.09 5.78 1.35
N ALA A 82 21.03 5.13 1.85
CA ALA A 82 21.03 3.73 2.20
C ALA A 82 21.19 2.78 1.00
N LEU A 83 20.75 3.20 -0.19
CA LEU A 83 20.89 2.45 -1.44
C LEU A 83 22.18 2.76 -2.21
N GLY A 84 22.97 3.74 -1.78
CA GLY A 84 24.20 4.14 -2.46
C GLY A 84 23.97 4.73 -3.87
N THR A 85 22.76 5.12 -4.22
CA THR A 85 22.40 5.57 -5.57
C THR A 85 22.73 7.04 -5.85
N GLY A 86 23.15 7.81 -4.84
CA GLY A 86 23.73 9.16 -4.99
C GLY A 86 22.88 10.26 -5.61
N ASN A 87 21.69 9.94 -6.08
CA ASN A 87 20.76 10.93 -6.60
C ASN A 87 20.00 11.58 -5.45
N ALA A 88 20.64 12.55 -4.79
CA ALA A 88 20.00 13.47 -3.85
C ALA A 88 18.99 14.32 -4.63
N GLY A 89 17.82 13.80 -4.84
CA GLY A 89 16.87 14.56 -5.57
C GLY A 89 15.56 14.64 -4.90
N SER A 90 14.70 14.03 -5.04
CA SER A 90 13.33 14.24 -4.63
C SER A 90 12.92 13.07 -3.77
N GLY A 91 12.51 13.32 -2.59
CA GLY A 91 11.80 12.32 -1.79
C GLY A 91 10.66 11.66 -2.57
N TYR A 92 9.85 10.89 -1.94
CA TYR A 92 8.72 10.20 -2.56
C TYR A 92 7.62 11.19 -2.94
N THR A 93 7.79 11.88 -4.07
CA THR A 93 6.92 12.99 -4.51
C THR A 93 5.70 12.53 -5.30
N ASN A 94 5.77 11.36 -5.97
CA ASN A 94 4.74 10.83 -6.85
C ASN A 94 4.01 9.65 -6.21
N GLN A 95 3.50 9.83 -4.99
CA GLN A 95 2.85 8.74 -4.24
C GLN A 95 1.34 8.96 -4.07
N TYR A 96 0.79 10.07 -4.53
CA TYR A 96 -0.61 10.44 -4.40
C TYR A 96 -1.31 10.50 -5.75
N TYR A 97 -2.56 9.98 -5.80
CA TYR A 97 -3.45 10.10 -6.94
C TYR A 97 -4.89 10.38 -6.48
N GLY A 98 -5.49 11.48 -6.95
CA GLY A 98 -6.79 11.98 -6.47
C GLY A 98 -7.97 11.81 -7.41
N GLU A 99 -7.73 11.38 -8.67
CA GLU A 99 -8.78 11.36 -9.70
C GLU A 99 -9.64 10.09 -9.65
N PHE A 100 -10.34 9.90 -8.55
CA PHE A 100 -11.24 8.76 -8.34
C PHE A 100 -12.66 9.21 -7.95
N LYS A 101 -13.67 8.47 -8.43
CA LYS A 101 -14.96 8.32 -7.79
C LYS A 101 -14.86 7.20 -6.75
N ARG A 102 -15.73 7.20 -5.76
CA ARG A 102 -15.77 6.19 -4.69
C ARG A 102 -17.20 5.87 -4.30
N LEU A 103 -17.43 4.73 -3.67
CA LEU A 103 -18.75 4.36 -3.20
C LEU A 103 -19.17 5.19 -1.99
N TYR A 104 -18.23 5.47 -1.08
CA TYR A 104 -18.46 6.20 0.16
C TYR A 104 -17.35 7.20 0.43
N ASP A 105 -17.72 8.36 0.96
CA ASP A 105 -16.79 9.43 1.29
C ASP A 105 -16.08 9.22 2.64
N ASP A 106 -16.70 8.51 3.56
CA ASP A 106 -16.31 8.34 4.96
C ASP A 106 -15.66 6.96 5.25
N VAL A 107 -15.68 6.04 4.30
CA VAL A 107 -15.07 4.70 4.48
C VAL A 107 -13.62 4.70 3.99
N THR A 108 -12.69 4.57 4.94
CA THR A 108 -11.25 4.49 4.68
C THR A 108 -10.85 3.09 4.21
N ILE A 109 -10.05 3.02 3.12
CA ILE A 109 -9.31 1.81 2.74
C ILE A 109 -7.88 1.95 3.26
N CYS A 110 -7.40 0.93 3.99
CA CYS A 110 -6.02 0.89 4.43
C CYS A 110 -5.53 -0.55 4.54
N GLY A 111 -4.49 -0.90 3.80
CA GLY A 111 -3.94 -2.26 3.77
C GLY A 111 -2.76 -2.41 2.84
N ARG A 112 -2.37 -3.64 2.55
CA ARG A 112 -1.23 -3.98 1.70
C ARG A 112 -1.69 -4.21 0.26
N ALA A 113 -0.99 -3.64 -0.70
CA ALA A 113 -1.32 -3.79 -2.11
C ALA A 113 -1.14 -5.23 -2.60
N ALA A 114 -2.20 -5.81 -3.15
CA ALA A 114 -2.16 -6.95 -4.04
C ALA A 114 -2.49 -6.43 -5.44
N THR A 115 -1.56 -6.54 -6.39
CA THR A 115 -1.59 -5.80 -7.64
C THR A 115 -1.93 -6.67 -8.85
N ILE A 116 -2.72 -6.12 -9.78
CA ILE A 116 -3.05 -6.78 -11.04
C ILE A 116 -3.02 -5.78 -12.20
N GLN A 117 -2.40 -6.19 -13.30
CA GLN A 117 -2.27 -5.40 -14.53
C GLN A 117 -3.08 -6.00 -15.64
N PHE A 118 -3.89 -5.16 -16.27
CA PHE A 118 -4.59 -5.48 -17.50
C PHE A 118 -4.02 -4.72 -18.70
N MET A 119 -4.25 -5.26 -19.88
CA MET A 119 -3.99 -4.63 -21.18
C MET A 119 -5.22 -4.74 -22.08
N PRO A 120 -5.36 -3.90 -23.12
CA PRO A 120 -6.37 -4.07 -24.15
C PRO A 120 -6.34 -5.48 -24.72
N PHE A 121 -7.53 -6.03 -25.00
CA PHE A 121 -7.68 -7.42 -25.40
C PHE A 121 -6.97 -7.70 -26.73
N ARG A 122 -6.15 -8.72 -26.72
CA ARG A 122 -5.46 -9.26 -27.89
C ARG A 122 -5.66 -10.78 -27.91
N PRO A 123 -6.43 -11.33 -28.87
CA PRO A 123 -6.90 -12.72 -28.83
C PRO A 123 -5.81 -13.77 -28.69
N ASP A 124 -4.74 -13.69 -29.49
CA ASP A 124 -3.63 -14.65 -29.49
C ASP A 124 -2.91 -14.69 -28.12
N VAL A 125 -2.69 -13.53 -27.50
CA VAL A 125 -2.06 -13.42 -26.16
C VAL A 125 -3.02 -13.90 -25.06
N ALA A 126 -4.29 -13.47 -25.12
CA ALA A 126 -5.31 -13.86 -24.17
C ALA A 126 -5.55 -15.37 -24.15
N ASP A 127 -5.57 -16.00 -25.32
CA ASP A 127 -5.75 -17.45 -25.47
C ASP A 127 -4.53 -18.22 -24.92
N ALA A 128 -3.31 -17.73 -25.18
CA ALA A 128 -2.09 -18.31 -24.62
C ALA A 128 -2.09 -18.26 -23.07
N ILE A 129 -2.46 -17.11 -22.50
CA ILE A 129 -2.57 -16.93 -21.04
C ILE A 129 -3.62 -17.87 -20.46
N ARG A 130 -4.81 -17.95 -21.08
CA ARG A 130 -5.89 -18.84 -20.63
C ARG A 130 -5.51 -20.31 -20.73
N ALA A 131 -4.87 -20.70 -21.83
CA ALA A 131 -4.41 -22.08 -22.03
C ALA A 131 -3.42 -22.49 -20.92
N GLN A 132 -2.51 -21.60 -20.56
CA GLN A 132 -1.59 -21.84 -19.47
C GLN A 132 -2.31 -21.90 -18.12
N GLY A 133 -3.19 -20.94 -17.82
CA GLY A 133 -3.99 -20.96 -16.60
C GLY A 133 -4.80 -22.25 -16.43
N ASN A 134 -5.37 -22.78 -17.51
CA ASN A 134 -6.07 -24.07 -17.47
C ASN A 134 -5.13 -25.23 -17.13
N LYS A 135 -3.89 -25.25 -17.66
CA LYS A 135 -2.88 -26.25 -17.30
C LYS A 135 -2.49 -26.17 -15.84
N ASP A 136 -2.43 -24.96 -15.28
CA ASP A 136 -2.13 -24.69 -13.88
C ASP A 136 -3.33 -24.90 -12.94
N GLY A 137 -4.46 -25.38 -13.45
CA GLY A 137 -5.69 -25.61 -12.69
C GLY A 137 -6.40 -24.33 -12.23
N ARG A 138 -6.09 -23.17 -12.86
CA ARG A 138 -6.76 -21.90 -12.54
C ARG A 138 -8.15 -21.83 -13.15
N SER A 139 -9.02 -20.98 -12.60
CA SER A 139 -10.36 -20.73 -13.15
C SER A 139 -10.29 -20.21 -14.59
N ARG A 140 -11.35 -20.45 -15.39
CA ARG A 140 -11.45 -19.89 -16.74
C ARG A 140 -11.49 -18.35 -16.76
N SER A 141 -11.95 -17.73 -15.67
CA SER A 141 -12.02 -16.29 -15.53
C SER A 141 -10.71 -15.76 -14.95
N HIS A 142 -9.80 -15.30 -15.82
CA HIS A 142 -8.50 -14.78 -15.41
C HIS A 142 -8.59 -13.56 -14.48
N ILE A 143 -9.72 -12.83 -14.47
CA ILE A 143 -9.97 -11.70 -13.55
C ILE A 143 -9.98 -12.16 -12.09
N THR A 144 -10.42 -13.39 -11.81
CA THR A 144 -10.52 -13.90 -10.43
C THR A 144 -9.17 -14.37 -9.87
N TRP A 145 -8.16 -14.55 -10.70
CA TRP A 145 -6.91 -15.20 -10.29
C TRP A 145 -6.20 -14.52 -9.11
N LEU A 146 -6.16 -13.19 -9.09
CA LEU A 146 -5.63 -12.47 -7.92
C LEU A 146 -6.65 -12.44 -6.77
N ILE A 147 -7.94 -12.26 -7.09
CA ILE A 147 -9.00 -12.16 -6.07
C ILE A 147 -9.02 -13.43 -5.21
N ASP A 148 -8.84 -14.60 -5.84
CA ASP A 148 -8.78 -15.89 -5.16
C ASP A 148 -7.54 -16.07 -4.26
N GLN A 149 -6.51 -15.24 -4.42
CA GLN A 149 -5.26 -15.26 -3.65
C GLN A 149 -5.20 -14.17 -2.56
N LEU A 150 -6.22 -13.30 -2.46
CA LEU A 150 -6.23 -12.24 -1.45
C LEU A 150 -6.21 -12.82 -0.03
N GLU A 151 -5.42 -12.19 0.81
CA GLU A 151 -5.30 -12.47 2.24
C GLU A 151 -5.89 -11.33 3.08
N LYS A 152 -6.13 -11.58 4.36
CA LYS A 152 -6.64 -10.55 5.28
C LYS A 152 -5.70 -9.34 5.35
N GLY A 153 -6.28 -8.16 5.18
CA GLY A 153 -5.57 -6.88 5.16
C GLY A 153 -5.00 -6.50 3.79
N ASP A 154 -5.16 -7.33 2.74
CA ASP A 154 -4.84 -6.92 1.37
C ASP A 154 -5.84 -5.87 0.86
N VAL A 155 -5.36 -4.97 0.01
CA VAL A 155 -6.16 -4.09 -0.84
C VAL A 155 -6.00 -4.55 -2.28
N TYR A 156 -7.10 -4.84 -2.95
CA TYR A 156 -7.08 -5.16 -4.37
C TYR A 156 -6.75 -3.92 -5.19
N VAL A 157 -5.61 -3.89 -5.88
CA VAL A 157 -5.18 -2.73 -6.68
C VAL A 157 -5.05 -3.14 -8.14
N ALA A 158 -5.90 -2.58 -9.00
CA ALA A 158 -6.00 -2.97 -10.41
C ALA A 158 -5.77 -1.77 -11.35
N ASN A 159 -4.86 -1.94 -12.31
CA ASN A 159 -4.79 -1.07 -13.48
C ASN A 159 -5.49 -1.75 -14.66
N VAL A 160 -6.64 -1.20 -15.08
CA VAL A 160 -7.54 -1.80 -16.07
C VAL A 160 -7.58 -1.01 -17.38
N CYS A 161 -6.55 -0.25 -17.69
CA CYS A 161 -6.44 0.58 -18.90
C CYS A 161 -7.53 1.66 -19.02
N ASP A 162 -7.17 2.91 -18.81
CA ASP A 162 -8.07 4.04 -19.02
C ASP A 162 -8.61 4.09 -20.45
N GLY A 163 -9.92 4.31 -20.59
CA GLY A 163 -10.56 4.58 -21.87
C GLY A 163 -10.86 3.36 -22.73
N VAL A 164 -10.66 2.14 -22.27
CA VAL A 164 -11.12 0.93 -22.95
C VAL A 164 -12.61 0.76 -22.71
N LEU A 165 -13.39 0.66 -23.79
CA LEU A 165 -14.81 0.35 -23.72
C LEU A 165 -15.02 -1.09 -23.20
N ASP A 166 -16.20 -1.37 -22.63
CA ASP A 166 -16.56 -2.69 -22.08
C ASP A 166 -15.52 -3.26 -21.11
N ALA A 167 -15.00 -2.42 -20.23
CA ALA A 167 -13.93 -2.75 -19.30
C ALA A 167 -14.36 -2.61 -17.81
N SER A 168 -15.65 -2.72 -17.52
CA SER A 168 -16.13 -2.72 -16.15
C SER A 168 -15.58 -3.94 -15.42
N HIS A 169 -14.74 -3.68 -14.44
CA HIS A 169 -13.83 -4.69 -13.93
C HIS A 169 -14.44 -5.55 -12.83
N VAL A 170 -15.09 -4.90 -11.86
CA VAL A 170 -15.68 -5.55 -10.68
C VAL A 170 -17.17 -5.31 -10.66
N GLY A 171 -17.95 -6.37 -10.53
CA GLY A 171 -19.35 -6.34 -10.14
C GLY A 171 -19.50 -6.79 -8.68
N ASP A 172 -20.73 -6.91 -8.20
CA ASP A 172 -21.03 -7.22 -6.80
C ASP A 172 -20.54 -8.61 -6.34
N ASN A 173 -20.55 -9.62 -7.21
CA ASN A 173 -19.99 -10.93 -6.90
C ASN A 173 -18.49 -10.86 -6.60
N LEU A 174 -17.72 -10.13 -7.43
CA LEU A 174 -16.29 -9.97 -7.21
C LEU A 174 -16.01 -9.03 -6.03
N GLY A 175 -16.79 -7.96 -5.86
CA GLY A 175 -16.73 -7.09 -4.68
C GLY A 175 -16.98 -7.87 -3.39
N THR A 176 -18.00 -8.72 -3.36
CA THR A 176 -18.27 -9.62 -2.22
C THR A 176 -17.08 -10.54 -1.94
N THR A 177 -16.46 -11.10 -2.99
CA THR A 177 -15.30 -11.99 -2.81
C THR A 177 -14.09 -11.23 -2.27
N ILE A 178 -13.79 -10.04 -2.83
CA ILE A 178 -12.70 -9.17 -2.35
C ILE A 178 -12.92 -8.86 -0.87
N TRP A 179 -14.12 -8.38 -0.50
CA TRP A 179 -14.46 -8.06 0.89
C TRP A 179 -14.33 -9.26 1.83
N THR A 180 -14.90 -10.40 1.44
CA THR A 180 -14.90 -11.62 2.27
C THR A 180 -13.47 -12.11 2.53
N ARG A 181 -12.61 -12.08 1.51
CA ARG A 181 -11.23 -12.56 1.63
C ARG A 181 -10.33 -11.58 2.36
N SER A 182 -10.32 -10.33 1.93
CA SER A 182 -9.37 -9.34 2.45
C SER A 182 -9.87 -8.59 3.68
N GLY A 183 -11.19 -8.44 3.84
CA GLY A 183 -11.78 -7.52 4.81
C GLY A 183 -11.45 -6.05 4.48
N ASN A 184 -11.22 -5.75 3.21
CA ASN A 184 -10.77 -4.44 2.75
C ASN A 184 -11.38 -4.12 1.38
N GLY A 185 -11.14 -2.90 0.89
CA GLY A 185 -11.66 -2.39 -0.36
C GLY A 185 -10.75 -2.62 -1.57
N ALA A 186 -11.05 -1.87 -2.64
CA ALA A 186 -10.32 -1.94 -3.89
C ALA A 186 -9.99 -0.56 -4.47
N ILE A 187 -8.85 -0.46 -5.14
CA ILE A 187 -8.42 0.68 -5.95
C ILE A 187 -8.36 0.20 -7.40
N ILE A 188 -9.22 0.73 -8.26
CA ILE A 188 -9.35 0.26 -9.63
C ILE A 188 -9.21 1.44 -10.59
N ARG A 189 -8.08 1.54 -11.26
CA ARG A 189 -7.96 2.46 -12.41
C ARG A 189 -8.72 1.87 -13.61
N GLY A 190 -10.01 1.93 -13.54
CA GLY A 190 -11.00 1.35 -14.43
C GLY A 190 -12.39 1.67 -13.93
N THR A 191 -13.38 0.87 -14.28
CA THR A 191 -14.77 1.10 -13.90
C THR A 191 -15.36 -0.01 -13.05
N LEU A 192 -16.37 0.33 -12.27
CA LEU A 192 -17.17 -0.56 -11.41
C LEU A 192 -18.59 -0.65 -11.96
N ARG A 193 -19.18 -1.84 -11.89
CA ARG A 193 -20.61 -2.07 -12.13
C ARG A 193 -21.31 -2.60 -10.88
N ASP A 194 -22.61 -2.79 -10.96
CA ASP A 194 -23.43 -3.37 -9.87
C ASP A 194 -23.23 -2.62 -8.56
N THR A 195 -23.24 -1.26 -8.64
CA THR A 195 -22.93 -0.39 -7.50
C THR A 195 -23.85 -0.62 -6.32
N GLU A 196 -25.18 -0.84 -6.58
CA GLU A 196 -26.17 -1.10 -5.53
C GLU A 196 -25.86 -2.38 -4.75
N GLY A 197 -25.35 -3.42 -5.43
CA GLY A 197 -24.91 -4.67 -4.79
C GLY A 197 -23.67 -4.47 -3.96
N ASN A 198 -22.67 -3.77 -4.49
CA ASN A 198 -21.43 -3.44 -3.78
C ASN A 198 -21.70 -2.55 -2.53
N MET A 199 -22.66 -1.62 -2.61
CA MET A 199 -23.04 -0.75 -1.50
C MET A 199 -23.74 -1.48 -0.34
N LYS A 200 -24.19 -2.72 -0.52
CA LYS A 200 -24.73 -3.54 0.58
C LYS A 200 -23.65 -4.18 1.47
N LEU A 201 -22.40 -4.12 1.04
CA LEU A 201 -21.27 -4.65 1.79
C LEU A 201 -20.79 -3.60 2.80
N GLU A 202 -21.22 -3.72 4.04
CA GLU A 202 -20.86 -2.79 5.11
C GLU A 202 -19.35 -2.71 5.30
N GLY A 203 -18.79 -1.50 5.25
CA GLY A 203 -17.35 -1.25 5.37
C GLY A 203 -16.54 -1.49 4.09
N PHE A 204 -17.15 -1.96 3.00
CA PHE A 204 -16.48 -2.10 1.71
C PHE A 204 -16.51 -0.78 0.95
N ASN A 205 -15.36 -0.33 0.45
CA ASN A 205 -15.28 0.83 -0.43
C ASN A 205 -14.44 0.52 -1.67
N VAL A 206 -14.72 1.22 -2.76
CA VAL A 206 -13.99 1.10 -4.02
C VAL A 206 -13.69 2.50 -4.56
N PHE A 207 -12.45 2.72 -4.94
CA PHE A 207 -12.00 3.90 -5.66
C PHE A 207 -11.84 3.55 -7.13
N VAL A 208 -12.59 4.20 -8.01
CA VAL A 208 -12.68 3.89 -9.44
C VAL A 208 -12.63 5.16 -10.29
N ARG A 209 -12.30 5.01 -11.57
CA ARG A 209 -12.41 6.12 -12.54
C ARG A 209 -13.85 6.49 -12.83
N ASP A 210 -14.71 5.47 -12.98
CA ASP A 210 -16.12 5.68 -13.28
C ASP A 210 -17.01 4.48 -12.90
N PHE A 211 -18.32 4.68 -12.92
CA PHE A 211 -19.32 3.63 -12.78
C PHE A 211 -19.96 3.38 -14.15
N ARG A 212 -19.99 2.11 -14.61
CA ARG A 212 -20.53 1.73 -15.91
C ARG A 212 -21.18 0.35 -15.85
N PRO A 213 -22.23 0.08 -16.64
CA PRO A 213 -22.99 -1.16 -16.58
C PRO A 213 -22.35 -2.32 -17.38
N GLU A 214 -21.38 -2.04 -18.26
CA GLU A 214 -20.81 -3.05 -19.15
C GLU A 214 -20.08 -4.16 -18.42
N SER A 215 -19.92 -5.31 -19.06
CA SER A 215 -19.05 -6.37 -18.58
C SER A 215 -17.61 -6.18 -19.06
N ASN A 216 -16.67 -6.90 -18.45
CA ASN A 216 -15.28 -6.90 -18.88
C ASN A 216 -15.07 -7.87 -20.06
N SER A 217 -15.01 -7.34 -21.28
CA SER A 217 -14.73 -8.10 -22.51
C SER A 217 -13.55 -7.57 -23.31
N SER A 218 -13.12 -6.33 -23.04
CA SER A 218 -12.16 -5.60 -23.89
C SER A 218 -10.76 -5.52 -23.32
N ASN A 219 -10.45 -6.28 -22.25
CA ASN A 219 -9.12 -6.36 -21.70
C ASN A 219 -8.73 -7.78 -21.25
N MET A 220 -7.45 -7.98 -21.03
CA MET A 220 -6.86 -9.25 -20.59
C MET A 220 -5.85 -9.01 -19.47
N VAL A 221 -5.73 -9.94 -18.53
CA VAL A 221 -4.69 -9.93 -17.50
C VAL A 221 -3.34 -10.24 -18.15
N ILE A 222 -2.34 -9.41 -17.81
CA ILE A 222 -0.95 -9.66 -18.22
C ILE A 222 0.01 -9.75 -17.03
N GLY A 223 -0.40 -9.31 -15.85
CA GLY A 223 0.46 -9.33 -14.65
C GLY A 223 -0.33 -9.49 -13.37
N ILE A 224 0.21 -10.26 -12.43
CA ILE A 224 -0.32 -10.48 -11.09
C ILE A 224 0.83 -10.33 -10.10
N ASN A 225 0.61 -9.57 -9.01
CA ASN A 225 1.65 -9.27 -8.01
C ASN A 225 2.98 -8.81 -8.63
N GLY A 226 2.88 -7.92 -9.64
CA GLY A 226 3.98 -7.17 -10.24
C GLY A 226 3.80 -5.67 -10.03
N PRO A 227 4.79 -4.85 -10.44
CA PRO A 227 4.65 -3.39 -10.44
C PRO A 227 3.52 -2.97 -11.37
N ILE A 228 2.67 -2.06 -10.92
CA ILE A 228 1.61 -1.47 -11.75
C ILE A 228 1.63 0.05 -11.64
N GLN A 229 0.89 0.71 -12.52
CA GLN A 229 0.74 2.16 -12.54
C GLN A 229 -0.70 2.55 -12.21
N ILE A 230 -0.87 3.43 -11.22
CA ILE A 230 -2.15 4.09 -10.92
C ILE A 230 -1.97 5.59 -11.14
N GLY A 231 -2.53 6.11 -12.23
CA GLY A 231 -2.23 7.49 -12.67
C GLY A 231 -0.74 7.63 -13.00
N TYR A 232 -0.06 8.48 -12.29
CA TYR A 232 1.41 8.65 -12.36
C TYR A 232 2.15 8.04 -11.16
N VAL A 233 1.46 7.22 -10.37
CA VAL A 233 2.01 6.55 -9.19
C VAL A 233 2.40 5.12 -9.53
N THR A 234 3.63 4.73 -9.20
CA THR A 234 4.04 3.33 -9.20
C THR A 234 3.58 2.65 -7.92
N VAL A 235 2.92 1.51 -8.07
CA VAL A 235 2.46 0.67 -6.95
C VAL A 235 3.20 -0.65 -7.01
N MET A 236 3.92 -0.97 -5.94
CA MET A 236 4.56 -2.26 -5.76
C MET A 236 3.68 -3.20 -4.92
N PRO A 237 3.70 -4.51 -5.18
CA PRO A 237 3.07 -5.47 -4.28
C PRO A 237 3.62 -5.33 -2.86
N GLY A 238 2.71 -5.25 -1.88
CA GLY A 238 3.07 -5.06 -0.47
C GLY A 238 3.22 -3.60 -0.02
N ASP A 239 3.13 -2.62 -0.93
CA ASP A 239 3.01 -1.20 -0.53
C ASP A 239 1.78 -1.00 0.36
N VAL A 240 1.85 -0.05 1.29
CA VAL A 240 0.68 0.34 2.06
C VAL A 240 -0.17 1.30 1.24
N VAL A 241 -1.41 0.91 1.02
CA VAL A 241 -2.45 1.74 0.40
C VAL A 241 -3.23 2.43 1.49
N LEU A 242 -3.32 3.75 1.43
CA LEU A 242 -4.23 4.54 2.24
C LEU A 242 -5.12 5.36 1.30
N ALA A 243 -6.44 5.11 1.34
CA ALA A 243 -7.41 5.82 0.52
C ALA A 243 -8.48 6.43 1.40
N LYS A 244 -8.71 7.72 1.22
CA LYS A 244 -9.67 8.54 1.95
C LYS A 244 -10.38 9.51 0.99
N PHE A 245 -11.19 10.39 1.54
CA PHE A 245 -11.97 11.38 0.77
C PHE A 245 -11.12 12.08 -0.31
N GLU A 246 -9.91 12.52 0.01
CA GLU A 246 -9.07 13.28 -0.93
C GLU A 246 -8.48 12.44 -2.08
N GLY A 247 -8.41 11.11 -1.92
CA GLY A 247 -7.81 10.20 -2.90
C GLY A 247 -7.01 9.09 -2.27
N VAL A 248 -6.02 8.60 -3.02
CA VAL A 248 -5.20 7.44 -2.67
C VAL A 248 -3.75 7.84 -2.54
N ILE A 249 -3.10 7.44 -1.47
CA ILE A 249 -1.65 7.56 -1.30
C ILE A 249 -1.03 6.17 -1.14
N ILE A 250 0.08 5.95 -1.81
CA ILE A 250 0.84 4.70 -1.81
C ILE A 250 2.13 4.91 -1.01
N ILE A 251 2.31 4.10 0.01
CA ILE A 251 3.40 4.27 0.98
C ILE A 251 4.32 3.05 0.88
N PRO A 252 5.60 3.23 0.50
CA PRO A 252 6.57 2.14 0.51
C PRO A 252 6.65 1.46 1.88
N PRO A 253 6.73 0.12 1.95
CA PRO A 253 6.62 -0.63 3.20
C PRO A 253 7.61 -0.18 4.28
N HIS A 254 8.84 0.12 3.89
CA HIS A 254 9.91 0.53 4.80
C HIS A 254 9.73 1.94 5.40
N LEU A 255 8.82 2.75 4.85
CA LEU A 255 8.48 4.09 5.37
C LEU A 255 7.17 4.11 6.15
N ALA A 256 6.44 3.00 6.19
CA ALA A 256 5.09 2.98 6.77
C ALA A 256 5.07 3.34 8.27
N GLU A 257 6.04 2.86 9.04
CA GLU A 257 6.14 3.17 10.46
C GLU A 257 6.49 4.64 10.69
N ASP A 258 7.45 5.17 9.94
CA ASP A 258 7.87 6.58 10.05
C ASP A 258 6.72 7.54 9.68
N VAL A 259 5.94 7.22 8.64
CA VAL A 259 4.75 7.99 8.28
C VAL A 259 3.74 8.02 9.43
N VAL A 260 3.48 6.89 10.07
CA VAL A 260 2.57 6.80 11.23
C VAL A 260 3.10 7.62 12.39
N VAL A 261 4.39 7.48 12.73
CA VAL A 261 5.03 8.20 13.85
C VAL A 261 4.95 9.71 13.63
N GLU A 262 5.30 10.19 12.45
CA GLU A 262 5.26 11.63 12.14
C GLU A 262 3.82 12.18 12.12
N SER A 263 2.86 11.39 11.66
CA SER A 263 1.44 11.75 11.74
C SER A 263 0.95 11.85 13.19
N GLU A 264 1.34 10.93 14.06
CA GLU A 264 0.97 10.96 15.47
C GLU A 264 1.56 12.18 16.19
N LYS A 265 2.82 12.54 15.88
CA LYS A 265 3.44 13.79 16.39
C LYS A 265 2.66 15.02 15.91
N THR A 266 2.29 15.06 14.64
CA THR A 266 1.52 16.17 14.04
C THR A 266 0.14 16.28 14.69
N ARG A 267 -0.59 15.19 14.83
CA ARG A 267 -1.91 15.19 15.49
C ARG A 267 -1.88 15.70 16.92
N LEU A 268 -0.87 15.34 17.70
CA LEU A 268 -0.71 15.87 19.07
C LEU A 268 -0.50 17.38 19.07
N ARG A 269 0.34 17.88 18.16
CA ARG A 269 0.58 19.32 17.99
C ARG A 269 -0.70 20.06 17.61
N ASP A 270 -1.38 19.56 16.59
CA ASP A 270 -2.59 20.19 16.05
C ASP A 270 -3.72 20.18 17.08
N THR A 271 -3.89 19.07 17.80
CA THR A 271 -4.88 18.98 18.89
C THR A 271 -4.64 20.05 19.96
N TRP A 272 -3.39 20.22 20.40
CA TRP A 272 -3.06 21.28 21.34
C TRP A 272 -3.24 22.67 20.74
N ALA A 273 -2.70 22.93 19.54
CA ALA A 273 -2.81 24.22 18.86
C ALA A 273 -4.27 24.63 18.65
N HIS A 274 -5.12 23.72 18.16
CA HIS A 274 -6.54 23.98 17.98
C HIS A 274 -7.24 24.35 19.29
N SER A 275 -6.87 23.71 20.40
CA SER A 275 -7.39 24.08 21.73
C SER A 275 -6.99 25.50 22.13
N GLN A 276 -5.75 25.90 21.83
CA GLN A 276 -5.25 27.26 22.12
C GLN A 276 -5.93 28.33 21.25
N VAL A 277 -6.11 28.04 19.95
CA VAL A 277 -6.85 28.92 19.02
C VAL A 277 -8.29 29.10 19.46
N LYS A 278 -8.99 28.02 19.80
CA LYS A 278 -10.38 28.07 20.30
C LYS A 278 -10.51 28.89 21.59
N ALA A 279 -9.48 28.87 22.42
CA ALA A 279 -9.42 29.66 23.65
C ALA A 279 -8.93 31.12 23.43
N GLY A 280 -8.63 31.51 22.19
CA GLY A 280 -8.13 32.85 21.88
C GLY A 280 -6.72 33.16 22.39
N ARG A 281 -5.91 32.12 22.74
CA ARG A 281 -4.57 32.31 23.36
C ARG A 281 -3.45 32.41 22.34
N ILE A 282 -3.63 31.88 21.14
CA ILE A 282 -2.65 31.99 20.07
C ILE A 282 -3.34 32.44 18.76
N THR A 283 -2.55 33.08 17.91
CA THR A 283 -3.00 33.54 16.58
C THR A 283 -2.90 32.44 15.54
N ALA A 284 -3.53 32.62 14.36
CA ALA A 284 -3.39 31.74 13.22
C ALA A 284 -1.92 31.51 12.81
N ALA A 285 -1.12 32.59 12.77
CA ALA A 285 0.30 32.49 12.44
C ALA A 285 1.11 31.66 13.44
N GLN A 286 0.74 31.72 14.72
CA GLN A 286 1.37 30.89 15.78
C GLN A 286 0.93 29.43 15.71
N ALA A 287 -0.32 29.16 15.33
CA ALA A 287 -0.82 27.81 15.17
C ALA A 287 -0.19 27.10 13.98
N ASP A 288 -0.11 27.79 12.82
CA ASP A 288 0.43 27.24 11.55
C ASP A 288 1.96 27.24 11.51
N GLY A 289 2.59 28.12 12.27
CA GLY A 289 4.04 28.28 12.35
C GLY A 289 4.74 27.32 13.32
N GLY A 290 6.00 27.58 13.58
CA GLY A 290 6.75 26.92 14.65
C GLY A 290 6.37 27.51 16.01
N TYR A 291 6.38 26.67 17.04
CA TYR A 291 6.10 27.10 18.40
C TYR A 291 7.25 27.96 18.96
N THR A 292 6.90 29.02 19.69
CA THR A 292 7.87 29.75 20.52
C THR A 292 8.38 28.87 21.66
N GLU A 293 9.43 29.30 22.34
CA GLU A 293 9.95 28.57 23.51
C GLU A 293 8.88 28.39 24.60
N ALA A 294 8.10 29.43 24.87
CA ALA A 294 7.01 29.38 25.84
C ALA A 294 5.93 28.36 25.41
N MET A 295 5.52 28.39 24.12
CA MET A 295 4.56 27.43 23.58
C MET A 295 5.08 25.99 23.64
N ASN A 296 6.36 25.77 23.36
CA ASN A 296 6.98 24.45 23.48
C ASN A 296 6.96 23.93 24.92
N LYS A 297 7.21 24.80 25.90
CA LYS A 297 7.14 24.45 27.33
C LYS A 297 5.70 24.09 27.74
N GLU A 298 4.73 24.90 27.36
CA GLU A 298 3.31 24.63 27.63
C GLU A 298 2.82 23.34 26.94
N PHE A 299 3.21 23.11 25.70
CA PHE A 299 2.87 21.88 24.97
C PHE A 299 3.49 20.64 25.62
N ASN A 300 4.76 20.70 26.06
CA ASN A 300 5.41 19.60 26.78
C ASN A 300 4.71 19.31 28.10
N GLU A 301 4.28 20.34 28.82
CA GLU A 301 3.52 20.17 30.08
C GLU A 301 2.12 19.57 29.82
N TRP A 302 1.46 19.99 28.74
CA TRP A 302 0.19 19.40 28.33
C TRP A 302 0.35 17.92 27.96
N LEU A 303 1.40 17.53 27.22
CA LEU A 303 1.70 16.14 26.92
C LEU A 303 1.92 15.31 28.18
N ARG A 304 2.73 15.83 29.12
CA ARG A 304 3.05 15.16 30.39
C ARG A 304 1.81 14.92 31.26
N THR A 305 0.97 15.93 31.38
CA THR A 305 -0.26 15.88 32.18
C THR A 305 -1.30 14.94 31.58
N ASN A 306 -1.37 14.86 30.26
CA ASN A 306 -2.47 14.17 29.57
C ASN A 306 -2.08 12.83 28.91
N ALA A 307 -0.85 12.37 29.03
CA ALA A 307 -0.36 11.16 28.37
C ALA A 307 -1.25 9.93 28.57
N ASN A 308 -1.82 9.74 29.77
CA ASN A 308 -2.65 8.57 30.10
C ASN A 308 -4.14 8.74 29.75
N GLN A 309 -4.55 9.91 29.27
CA GLN A 309 -5.95 10.22 28.98
C GLN A 309 -6.11 10.97 27.64
N MET A 310 -5.14 10.83 26.75
CA MET A 310 -5.06 11.58 25.51
C MET A 310 -6.31 11.40 24.63
N GLY A 311 -6.94 10.25 24.65
CA GLY A 311 -8.17 9.96 23.90
C GLY A 311 -9.32 10.93 24.13
N LYS A 312 -9.35 11.62 25.28
CA LYS A 312 -10.38 12.63 25.59
C LYS A 312 -10.34 13.86 24.66
N PHE A 313 -9.23 14.08 23.98
CA PHE A 313 -9.03 15.23 23.11
C PHE A 313 -9.32 14.93 21.64
N PHE A 314 -9.73 13.69 21.33
CA PHE A 314 -10.05 13.23 19.99
C PHE A 314 -11.55 12.87 19.89
N ASP A 315 -12.14 13.07 18.73
CA ASP A 315 -13.51 12.65 18.40
C ASP A 315 -13.66 11.11 18.44
N ASP A 316 -12.59 10.39 18.08
CA ASP A 316 -12.44 8.96 18.24
C ASP A 316 -11.20 8.69 19.12
N PRO A 317 -11.37 8.12 20.32
CA PRO A 317 -10.27 7.86 21.25
C PRO A 317 -9.15 6.98 20.67
N GLU A 318 -9.46 6.12 19.67
CA GLU A 318 -8.47 5.26 19.00
C GLU A 318 -7.51 6.05 18.11
N LYS A 319 -7.86 7.28 17.73
CA LYS A 319 -6.95 8.20 17.01
C LYS A 319 -5.81 8.71 17.88
N ALA A 320 -5.96 8.63 19.19
CA ALA A 320 -4.95 9.12 20.11
C ALA A 320 -3.71 8.20 20.10
N PRO A 321 -2.50 8.78 20.01
CA PRO A 321 -1.28 8.02 20.23
C PRO A 321 -1.25 7.38 21.63
N SER A 322 -0.59 6.23 21.74
CA SER A 322 -0.50 5.53 23.02
C SER A 322 0.26 6.36 24.09
N SER A 323 -0.04 6.10 25.36
CA SER A 323 0.67 6.75 26.46
C SER A 323 2.19 6.51 26.40
N GLU A 324 2.63 5.34 25.97
CA GLU A 324 4.04 5.02 25.80
C GLU A 324 4.68 5.85 24.68
N PHE A 325 4.00 5.96 23.53
CA PHE A 325 4.43 6.83 22.43
C PHE A 325 4.60 8.28 22.92
N ILE A 326 3.62 8.82 23.62
CA ILE A 326 3.64 10.20 24.12
C ILE A 326 4.81 10.43 25.07
N LYS A 327 5.09 9.49 25.99
CA LYS A 327 6.22 9.56 26.90
C LYS A 327 7.56 9.53 26.17
N ASN A 328 7.69 8.71 25.13
CA ASN A 328 8.90 8.63 24.32
C ASN A 328 9.08 9.90 23.48
N TYR A 329 8.01 10.41 22.87
CA TYR A 329 8.04 11.68 22.14
C TYR A 329 8.41 12.86 23.06
N LEU A 330 7.91 12.89 24.27
CA LEU A 330 8.28 13.93 25.24
C LEU A 330 9.78 13.86 25.59
N LYS A 331 10.34 12.68 25.82
CA LYS A 331 11.78 12.50 26.04
C LYS A 331 12.63 12.98 24.85
N GLU A 332 12.20 12.66 23.64
CA GLU A 332 12.83 13.13 22.39
C GLU A 332 12.87 14.66 22.36
N ARG A 333 11.74 15.33 22.62
CA ARG A 333 11.61 16.78 22.64
C ARG A 333 12.42 17.47 23.73
N GLU A 334 12.64 16.80 24.87
CA GLU A 334 13.45 17.32 25.98
C GLU A 334 14.95 17.17 25.72
N SER A 335 15.35 16.11 24.99
CA SER A 335 16.76 15.85 24.63
C SER A 335 17.24 16.66 23.42
N ASP A 336 16.35 16.89 22.46
CA ASP A 336 16.59 17.69 21.23
C ASP A 336 15.40 18.63 21.01
N PRO A 337 15.36 19.77 21.75
CA PRO A 337 14.24 20.67 21.66
C PRO A 337 14.14 21.29 20.26
N PRO A 338 12.91 21.33 19.68
CA PRO A 338 12.71 21.91 18.37
C PRO A 338 13.14 23.39 18.37
N ARG A 339 13.91 23.78 17.37
CA ARG A 339 14.39 25.17 17.24
C ARG A 339 13.18 26.10 17.15
N PRO A 340 13.09 27.14 17.99
CA PRO A 340 12.05 28.14 17.86
C PRO A 340 12.17 28.81 16.49
N ARG A 341 11.09 28.96 15.77
CA ARG A 341 11.09 29.87 14.60
C ARG A 341 11.09 31.31 15.15
N GLN A 342 12.05 32.10 14.67
CA GLN A 342 12.16 33.53 14.94
C GLN A 342 11.02 34.32 14.29
#